data_881410297fd03b201daa5f35ba5e3276
#
_entry.id   881410297fd03b201daa5f35ba5e3276
#
_cell.length_a   1.000
_cell.length_b   1.000
_cell.length_c   1.000
_cell.angle_alpha   90.00
_cell.angle_beta   90.00
_cell.angle_gamma   90.00
#
_symmetry.space_group_name_H-M   'P 1'
#
loop_
_entity.id
_entity.type
_entity.pdbx_description
1 polymer ?
#
loop_
_entity_poly.entity_id
_entity_poly.type
_entity_poly.pdbx_seq_one_letter_code
_entity_poly.pdbx_strand_id
1 'polypeptide(L)'
;DLKLSRGLGDVYKRQILDSVGNTTAATGKGFAIASAALTSLALFAAYVTFTGIEGINIFKAPVLAMLFIGGMVPVVFSALAMNAVGKAAMEMVYEVRRQFKEIPGIMKGKAKPEYDKCVDISTKASLKEMMLPGILAIGTPVVITLIPILVGIENQEVAEMLGGYMAGVTVSGVLWAIFQNNAGGAWDNAKKSFEAGVEINGEMTYKGSEAHKASVT
;
A
#
# COMPACT_ATOMS: atom_id res chain seq x y z
N ASP A 1 22.23 14.83 -35.55
CA ASP A 1 21.60 14.09 -34.68
C ASP A 1 22.22 13.66 -33.37
N LEU A 2 23.34 14.34 -33.01
CA LEU A 2 23.93 14.26 -31.67
C LEU A 2 22.98 14.77 -30.57
N LYS A 3 22.02 15.66 -30.89
CA LYS A 3 21.02 16.12 -29.91
C LYS A 3 19.96 15.06 -29.59
N LEU A 4 19.56 14.27 -30.60
CA LEU A 4 18.63 13.16 -30.39
C LEU A 4 19.29 12.02 -29.62
N SER A 5 20.55 11.69 -29.95
CA SER A 5 21.30 10.64 -29.23
C SER A 5 21.62 11.01 -27.78
N ARG A 6 21.87 12.30 -27.50
CA ARG A 6 22.01 12.78 -26.11
C ARG A 6 20.70 12.68 -25.33
N GLY A 7 19.55 13.02 -25.96
CA GLY A 7 18.24 12.88 -25.34
C GLY A 7 17.88 11.43 -25.00
N LEU A 8 18.18 10.48 -25.89
CA LEU A 8 17.95 9.05 -25.68
C LEU A 8 18.85 8.48 -24.56
N GLY A 9 20.12 8.90 -24.52
CA GLY A 9 21.04 8.52 -23.44
C GLY A 9 20.60 9.03 -22.07
N ASP A 10 20.03 10.22 -21.99
CA ASP A 10 19.53 10.79 -20.73
C ASP A 10 18.22 10.10 -20.29
N VAL A 11 17.34 9.73 -21.21
CA VAL A 11 16.13 8.95 -20.92
C VAL A 11 16.51 7.58 -20.37
N TYR A 12 17.43 6.86 -21.01
CA TYR A 12 17.90 5.56 -20.55
C TYR A 12 18.56 5.63 -19.15
N LYS A 13 19.38 6.62 -18.89
CA LYS A 13 19.98 6.83 -17.57
C LYS A 13 18.94 7.11 -16.51
N ARG A 14 17.90 7.90 -16.82
CA ARG A 14 16.80 8.16 -15.89
C ARG A 14 15.98 6.92 -15.58
N GLN A 15 15.76 6.05 -16.56
CA GLN A 15 15.06 4.77 -16.37
C GLN A 15 15.84 3.84 -15.45
N ILE A 16 17.16 3.74 -15.62
CA ILE A 16 18.02 2.96 -14.70
C ILE A 16 17.94 3.54 -13.29
N LEU A 17 18.07 4.85 -13.14
CA LEU A 17 17.99 5.51 -11.83
C LEU A 17 16.61 5.31 -11.17
N ASP A 18 15.56 5.32 -11.94
CA ASP A 18 14.20 5.07 -11.46
C ASP A 18 14.03 3.61 -10.98
N SER A 19 14.57 2.64 -11.73
CA SER A 19 14.60 1.24 -11.31
C SER A 19 15.43 1.00 -10.05
N VAL A 20 16.59 1.66 -9.93
CA VAL A 20 17.41 1.64 -8.70
C VAL A 20 16.64 2.31 -7.55
N GLY A 21 15.89 3.38 -7.82
CA GLY A 21 15.02 4.05 -6.88
C GLY A 21 13.96 3.12 -6.29
N ASN A 22 13.37 2.24 -7.08
CA ASN A 22 12.42 1.23 -6.61
C ASN A 22 13.05 0.25 -5.62
N THR A 23 14.27 -0.20 -5.88
CA THR A 23 15.01 -1.09 -4.97
C THR A 23 15.33 -0.38 -3.65
N THR A 24 15.78 0.86 -3.71
CA THR A 24 16.04 1.70 -2.53
C THR A 24 14.76 1.92 -1.73
N ALA A 25 13.64 2.21 -2.41
CA ALA A 25 12.35 2.39 -1.78
C ALA A 25 11.87 1.09 -1.10
N ALA A 26 12.05 -0.07 -1.75
CA ALA A 26 11.70 -1.37 -1.17
C ALA A 26 12.53 -1.69 0.08
N THR A 27 13.83 -1.36 0.08
CA THR A 27 14.71 -1.52 1.25
C THR A 27 14.27 -0.62 2.40
N GLY A 28 13.99 0.65 2.13
CA GLY A 28 13.50 1.60 3.13
C GLY A 28 12.14 1.19 3.71
N LYS A 29 11.23 0.71 2.88
CA LYS A 29 9.93 0.17 3.33
C LYS A 29 10.11 -1.10 4.16
N GLY A 30 11.00 -2.01 3.77
CA GLY A 30 11.32 -3.21 4.55
C GLY A 30 11.84 -2.87 5.95
N PHE A 31 12.72 -1.88 6.07
CA PHE A 31 13.17 -1.35 7.36
C PHE A 31 12.00 -0.77 8.17
N ALA A 32 11.14 0.02 7.56
CA ALA A 32 9.96 0.59 8.22
C ALA A 32 8.99 -0.49 8.71
N ILE A 33 8.77 -1.56 7.94
CA ILE A 33 7.94 -2.70 8.32
C ILE A 33 8.54 -3.42 9.53
N ALA A 34 9.85 -3.71 9.51
CA ALA A 34 10.54 -4.35 10.63
C ALA A 34 10.47 -3.49 11.90
N SER A 35 10.69 -2.18 11.79
CA SER A 35 10.57 -1.23 12.90
C SER A 35 9.14 -1.20 13.45
N ALA A 36 8.13 -1.16 12.59
CA ALA A 36 6.72 -1.18 13.01
C ALA A 36 6.37 -2.50 13.71
N ALA A 37 6.88 -3.63 13.23
CA ALA A 37 6.68 -4.94 13.87
C ALA A 37 7.27 -4.96 15.28
N LEU A 38 8.50 -4.49 15.47
CA LEU A 38 9.12 -4.39 16.79
C LEU A 38 8.36 -3.45 17.73
N THR A 39 7.91 -2.30 17.21
CA THR A 39 7.08 -1.36 17.98
C THR A 39 5.76 -2.00 18.39
N SER A 40 5.09 -2.74 17.50
CA SER A 40 3.84 -3.41 17.82
C SER A 40 4.03 -4.51 18.87
N LEU A 41 5.15 -5.23 18.86
CA LEU A 41 5.48 -6.18 19.91
C LEU A 41 5.72 -5.51 21.27
N ALA A 42 6.41 -4.37 21.28
CA ALA A 42 6.62 -3.59 22.51
C ALA A 42 5.28 -3.07 23.08
N LEU A 43 4.40 -2.56 22.21
CA LEU A 43 3.06 -2.11 22.61
C LEU A 43 2.18 -3.27 23.08
N PHE A 44 2.34 -4.43 22.49
CA PHE A 44 1.65 -5.65 22.93
C PHE A 44 2.08 -6.07 24.33
N ALA A 45 3.38 -6.03 24.63
CA ALA A 45 3.88 -6.28 25.99
C ALA A 45 3.35 -5.26 27.00
N ALA A 46 3.33 -3.96 26.63
CA ALA A 46 2.73 -2.93 27.45
C ALA A 46 1.23 -3.14 27.70
N TYR A 47 0.51 -3.60 26.67
CA TYR A 47 -0.91 -3.96 26.77
C TYR A 47 -1.14 -5.08 27.80
N VAL A 48 -0.40 -6.16 27.72
CA VAL A 48 -0.47 -7.28 28.69
C VAL A 48 -0.22 -6.79 30.11
N THR A 49 0.82 -5.97 30.29
CA THR A 49 1.13 -5.38 31.60
C THR A 49 0.01 -4.46 32.12
N PHE A 50 -0.55 -3.64 31.25
CA PHE A 50 -1.59 -2.67 31.62
C PHE A 50 -2.92 -3.36 31.97
N THR A 51 -3.30 -4.38 31.24
CA THR A 51 -4.55 -5.12 31.45
C THR A 51 -4.46 -6.15 32.56
N GLY A 52 -3.25 -6.52 32.98
CA GLY A 52 -3.02 -7.52 34.01
C GLY A 52 -3.38 -8.95 33.59
N ILE A 53 -3.58 -9.22 32.27
CA ILE A 53 -3.81 -10.58 31.81
C ILE A 53 -2.52 -11.40 31.89
N GLU A 54 -2.61 -12.63 32.39
CA GLU A 54 -1.44 -13.52 32.50
C GLU A 54 -0.98 -14.09 31.14
N GLY A 55 -1.89 -14.11 30.16
CA GLY A 55 -1.61 -14.61 28.82
C GLY A 55 -2.87 -14.57 27.94
N ILE A 56 -2.70 -14.93 26.68
CA ILE A 56 -3.79 -14.99 25.70
C ILE A 56 -4.02 -16.47 25.35
N ASN A 57 -5.10 -17.00 25.87
CA ASN A 57 -5.43 -18.41 25.66
C ASN A 57 -6.21 -18.59 24.35
N ILE A 58 -5.52 -18.97 23.29
CA ILE A 58 -6.10 -19.22 21.96
C ILE A 58 -7.06 -20.43 21.92
N PHE A 59 -7.10 -21.28 22.95
CA PHE A 59 -8.07 -22.37 23.05
C PHE A 59 -9.45 -21.89 23.50
N LYS A 60 -9.57 -20.65 24.00
CA LYS A 60 -10.87 -20.03 24.24
C LYS A 60 -11.50 -19.63 22.91
N ALA A 61 -12.70 -20.12 22.62
CA ALA A 61 -13.37 -19.86 21.35
C ALA A 61 -13.52 -18.35 21.00
N PRO A 62 -13.87 -17.44 21.92
CA PRO A 62 -13.92 -16.01 21.63
C PRO A 62 -12.57 -15.41 21.23
N VAL A 63 -11.49 -15.82 21.92
CA VAL A 63 -10.13 -15.35 21.65
C VAL A 63 -9.67 -15.82 20.27
N LEU A 64 -9.91 -17.09 19.95
CA LEU A 64 -9.58 -17.66 18.64
C LEU A 64 -10.35 -16.97 17.51
N ALA A 65 -11.64 -16.70 17.72
CA ALA A 65 -12.45 -15.97 16.76
C ALA A 65 -11.88 -14.57 16.50
N MET A 66 -11.49 -13.85 17.53
CA MET A 66 -10.88 -12.52 17.40
C MET A 66 -9.51 -12.56 16.73
N LEU A 67 -8.72 -13.61 16.95
CA LEU A 67 -7.46 -13.81 16.23
C LEU A 67 -7.69 -13.97 14.72
N PHE A 68 -8.69 -14.74 14.29
CA PHE A 68 -9.03 -14.85 12.87
C PHE A 68 -9.51 -13.53 12.29
N ILE A 69 -10.40 -12.80 13.00
CA ILE A 69 -10.84 -11.46 12.57
C ILE A 69 -9.62 -10.54 12.44
N GLY A 70 -8.73 -10.53 13.43
CA GLY A 70 -7.49 -9.76 13.37
C GLY A 70 -6.63 -10.12 12.17
N GLY A 71 -6.49 -11.40 11.86
CA GLY A 71 -5.74 -11.87 10.69
C GLY A 71 -6.34 -11.42 9.35
N MET A 72 -7.66 -11.23 9.27
CA MET A 72 -8.36 -10.75 8.07
C MET A 72 -8.19 -9.23 7.84
N VAL A 73 -8.11 -8.44 8.90
CA VAL A 73 -8.12 -6.97 8.82
C VAL A 73 -7.04 -6.40 7.91
N PRO A 74 -5.75 -6.81 7.97
CA PRO A 74 -4.71 -6.28 7.07
C PRO A 74 -4.99 -6.57 5.59
N VAL A 75 -5.58 -7.71 5.26
CA VAL A 75 -5.95 -8.09 3.89
C VAL A 75 -7.08 -7.20 3.38
N VAL A 76 -8.14 -7.04 4.17
CA VAL A 76 -9.28 -6.16 3.84
C VAL A 76 -8.82 -4.72 3.73
N PHE A 77 -7.99 -4.25 4.67
CA PHE A 77 -7.39 -2.91 4.63
C PHE A 77 -6.62 -2.69 3.33
N SER A 78 -5.77 -3.64 2.94
CA SER A 78 -4.99 -3.56 1.69
C SER A 78 -5.88 -3.50 0.46
N ALA A 79 -6.95 -4.30 0.40
CA ALA A 79 -7.90 -4.28 -0.71
C ALA A 79 -8.61 -2.92 -0.82
N LEU A 80 -9.05 -2.36 0.31
CA LEU A 80 -9.66 -1.03 0.35
C LEU A 80 -8.66 0.07 -0.06
N ALA A 81 -7.42 0.00 0.44
CA ALA A 81 -6.37 0.96 0.10
C ALA A 81 -6.01 0.91 -1.39
N MET A 82 -5.86 -0.27 -1.98
CA MET A 82 -5.60 -0.42 -3.43
C MET A 82 -6.73 0.17 -4.27
N ASN A 83 -7.99 -0.08 -3.90
CA ASN A 83 -9.14 0.49 -4.58
C ASN A 83 -9.16 2.02 -4.45
N ALA A 84 -8.89 2.56 -3.26
CA ALA A 84 -8.78 3.99 -3.00
C ALA A 84 -7.70 4.66 -3.86
N VAL A 85 -6.51 4.07 -3.91
CA VAL A 85 -5.40 4.56 -4.76
C VAL A 85 -5.77 4.52 -6.24
N GLY A 86 -6.44 3.44 -6.69
CA GLY A 86 -6.90 3.32 -8.08
C GLY A 86 -7.87 4.45 -8.47
N LYS A 87 -8.83 4.77 -7.61
CA LYS A 87 -9.77 5.88 -7.84
C LYS A 87 -9.05 7.23 -7.89
N ALA A 88 -8.19 7.53 -6.93
CA ALA A 88 -7.41 8.77 -6.88
C ALA A 88 -6.51 8.91 -8.13
N ALA A 89 -5.88 7.82 -8.57
CA ALA A 89 -5.08 7.81 -9.78
C ALA A 89 -5.91 8.08 -11.04
N MET A 90 -7.14 7.57 -11.13
CA MET A 90 -8.02 7.83 -12.26
C MET A 90 -8.48 9.30 -12.33
N GLU A 91 -8.76 9.93 -11.21
CA GLU A 91 -9.07 11.37 -11.17
C GLU A 91 -7.89 12.21 -11.70
N MET A 92 -6.66 11.84 -11.32
CA MET A 92 -5.45 12.46 -11.85
C MET A 92 -5.29 12.23 -13.35
N VAL A 93 -5.56 11.03 -13.85
CA VAL A 93 -5.51 10.73 -15.30
C VAL A 93 -6.51 11.60 -16.08
N TYR A 94 -7.72 11.78 -15.56
CA TYR A 94 -8.72 12.65 -16.21
C TYR A 94 -8.26 14.11 -16.25
N GLU A 95 -7.67 14.61 -15.16
CA GLU A 95 -7.16 15.99 -15.13
C GLU A 95 -5.99 16.19 -16.12
N VAL A 96 -5.04 15.27 -16.15
CA VAL A 96 -3.92 15.35 -17.12
C VAL A 96 -4.43 15.31 -18.55
N ARG A 97 -5.40 14.45 -18.86
CA ARG A 97 -6.03 14.40 -20.19
C ARG A 97 -6.77 15.69 -20.53
N ARG A 98 -7.45 16.30 -19.56
CA ARG A 98 -8.09 17.60 -19.71
C ARG A 98 -7.05 18.66 -20.08
N GLN A 99 -5.95 18.74 -19.34
CA GLN A 99 -4.89 19.73 -19.59
C GLN A 99 -4.29 19.57 -20.99
N PHE A 100 -4.06 18.34 -21.45
CA PHE A 100 -3.57 18.09 -22.80
C PHE A 100 -4.54 18.54 -23.90
N LYS A 101 -5.85 18.46 -23.64
CA LYS A 101 -6.89 18.86 -24.59
C LYS A 101 -7.15 20.37 -24.57
N GLU A 102 -7.15 20.99 -23.39
CA GLU A 102 -7.65 22.33 -23.18
C GLU A 102 -6.56 23.43 -23.13
N ILE A 103 -5.29 23.03 -22.80
CA ILE A 103 -4.18 23.98 -22.70
C ILE A 103 -3.37 24.00 -24.01
N PRO A 104 -3.52 25.06 -24.89
CA PRO A 104 -2.79 25.12 -26.14
C PRO A 104 -1.28 25.19 -25.90
N GLY A 105 -0.53 24.36 -26.60
CA GLY A 105 0.94 24.39 -26.55
C GLY A 105 1.60 23.63 -25.41
N ILE A 106 0.85 22.96 -24.49
CA ILE A 106 1.40 22.17 -23.43
C ILE A 106 2.28 21.03 -23.98
N MET A 107 1.83 20.33 -25.03
CA MET A 107 2.59 19.26 -25.69
C MET A 107 3.86 19.75 -26.40
N LYS A 108 3.96 21.03 -26.68
CA LYS A 108 5.11 21.66 -27.30
C LYS A 108 6.03 22.37 -26.31
N GLY A 109 5.75 22.24 -25.02
CA GLY A 109 6.50 22.87 -23.92
C GLY A 109 6.35 24.42 -23.89
N LYS A 110 5.35 24.99 -24.61
CA LYS A 110 5.10 26.43 -24.67
C LYS A 110 4.17 26.93 -23.56
N ALA A 111 3.38 26.05 -22.95
CA ALA A 111 2.51 26.37 -21.82
C ALA A 111 2.91 25.49 -20.63
N LYS A 112 2.75 26.02 -19.41
CA LYS A 112 3.02 25.28 -18.16
C LYS A 112 1.78 24.47 -17.77
N PRO A 113 1.95 23.25 -17.28
CA PRO A 113 0.86 22.48 -16.68
C PRO A 113 0.31 23.14 -15.41
N GLU A 114 -0.97 22.92 -15.12
CA GLU A 114 -1.64 23.35 -13.89
C GLU A 114 -1.31 22.38 -12.74
N TYR A 115 -0.08 22.43 -12.21
CA TYR A 115 0.39 21.52 -11.17
C TYR A 115 -0.43 21.65 -9.88
N ASP A 116 -0.79 22.88 -9.50
CA ASP A 116 -1.56 23.15 -8.27
C ASP A 116 -2.88 22.42 -8.28
N LYS A 117 -3.53 22.33 -9.44
CA LYS A 117 -4.78 21.61 -9.61
C LYS A 117 -4.59 20.10 -9.48
N CYS A 118 -3.49 19.57 -10.01
CA CYS A 118 -3.15 18.16 -9.84
C CYS A 118 -2.89 17.83 -8.37
N VAL A 119 -2.19 18.69 -7.63
CA VAL A 119 -1.94 18.52 -6.20
C VAL A 119 -3.25 18.58 -5.40
N ASP A 120 -4.13 19.52 -5.70
CA ASP A 120 -5.43 19.68 -5.03
C ASP A 120 -6.31 18.44 -5.23
N ILE A 121 -6.42 17.94 -6.46
CA ILE A 121 -7.16 16.71 -6.79
C ILE A 121 -6.59 15.51 -6.02
N SER A 122 -5.27 15.32 -6.10
CA SER A 122 -4.60 14.20 -5.42
C SER A 122 -4.82 14.23 -3.90
N THR A 123 -4.71 15.42 -3.30
CA THR A 123 -4.88 15.59 -1.85
C THR A 123 -6.32 15.32 -1.43
N LYS A 124 -7.29 15.90 -2.13
CA LYS A 124 -8.72 15.71 -1.83
C LYS A 124 -9.16 14.27 -2.01
N ALA A 125 -8.75 13.64 -3.11
CA ALA A 125 -9.06 12.25 -3.38
C ALA A 125 -8.44 11.32 -2.32
N SER A 126 -7.18 11.55 -1.97
CA SER A 126 -6.49 10.75 -0.94
C SER A 126 -7.17 10.85 0.42
N LEU A 127 -7.53 12.05 0.87
CA LEU A 127 -8.22 12.23 2.16
C LEU A 127 -9.59 11.55 2.16
N LYS A 128 -10.37 11.70 1.09
CA LYS A 128 -11.70 11.12 0.98
C LYS A 128 -11.66 9.59 0.95
N GLU A 129 -10.82 9.02 0.11
CA GLU A 129 -10.77 7.58 -0.12
C GLU A 129 -10.10 6.83 1.04
N MET A 130 -9.27 7.48 1.87
CA MET A 130 -8.66 6.88 3.05
C MET A 130 -9.56 6.86 4.29
N MET A 131 -10.75 7.46 4.23
CA MET A 131 -11.69 7.43 5.37
C MET A 131 -12.13 6.02 5.72
N LEU A 132 -12.50 5.21 4.74
CA LEU A 132 -13.01 3.85 4.98
C LEU A 132 -11.92 2.91 5.53
N PRO A 133 -10.70 2.84 4.96
CA PRO A 133 -9.60 2.12 5.59
C PRO A 133 -9.29 2.59 7.01
N GLY A 134 -9.32 3.90 7.26
CA GLY A 134 -9.10 4.48 8.58
C GLY A 134 -10.16 4.07 9.61
N ILE A 135 -11.44 4.09 9.22
CA ILE A 135 -12.55 3.60 10.05
C ILE A 135 -12.37 2.11 10.37
N LEU A 136 -11.97 1.30 9.41
CA LEU A 136 -11.69 -0.12 9.65
C LEU A 136 -10.60 -0.30 10.70
N ALA A 137 -9.47 0.41 10.56
CA ALA A 137 -8.33 0.26 11.44
C ALA A 137 -8.62 0.68 12.91
N ILE A 138 -9.35 1.77 13.09
CA ILE A 138 -9.68 2.31 14.43
C ILE A 138 -10.97 1.68 14.96
N GLY A 139 -11.97 1.52 14.12
CA GLY A 139 -13.31 1.06 14.52
C GLY A 139 -13.32 -0.39 14.95
N THR A 140 -12.55 -1.27 14.31
CA THR A 140 -12.57 -2.70 14.63
C THR A 140 -12.17 -2.97 16.09
N PRO A 141 -11.03 -2.49 16.64
CA PRO A 141 -10.72 -2.72 18.04
C PRO A 141 -11.70 -2.06 19.00
N VAL A 142 -12.27 -0.90 18.63
CA VAL A 142 -13.30 -0.22 19.43
C VAL A 142 -14.57 -1.10 19.51
N VAL A 143 -15.03 -1.64 18.40
CA VAL A 143 -16.19 -2.53 18.34
C VAL A 143 -15.95 -3.82 19.13
N ILE A 144 -14.77 -4.43 18.97
CA ILE A 144 -14.38 -5.65 19.69
C ILE A 144 -14.33 -5.43 21.21
N THR A 145 -14.05 -4.22 21.65
CA THR A 145 -14.01 -3.89 23.07
C THR A 145 -15.39 -3.50 23.60
N LEU A 146 -16.10 -2.59 22.93
CA LEU A 146 -17.34 -2.03 23.45
C LEU A 146 -18.51 -3.00 23.42
N ILE A 147 -18.70 -3.77 22.35
CA ILE A 147 -19.85 -4.65 22.23
C ILE A 147 -19.84 -5.72 23.32
N PRO A 148 -18.75 -6.47 23.58
CA PRO A 148 -18.71 -7.43 24.67
C PRO A 148 -18.97 -6.83 26.05
N ILE A 149 -18.43 -5.64 26.33
CA ILE A 149 -18.67 -4.93 27.59
C ILE A 149 -20.16 -4.60 27.76
N LEU A 150 -20.82 -4.14 26.71
CA LEU A 150 -22.25 -3.77 26.72
C LEU A 150 -23.18 -4.98 26.94
N VAL A 151 -22.76 -6.16 26.51
CA VAL A 151 -23.52 -7.40 26.74
C VAL A 151 -23.14 -8.11 28.04
N GLY A 152 -22.26 -7.50 28.85
CA GLY A 152 -21.92 -7.98 30.20
C GLY A 152 -20.81 -9.01 30.25
N ILE A 153 -19.97 -9.11 29.22
CA ILE A 153 -18.77 -9.94 29.27
C ILE A 153 -17.74 -9.30 30.21
N GLU A 154 -17.07 -10.12 30.99
CA GLU A 154 -16.09 -9.67 31.97
C GLU A 154 -14.90 -8.98 31.31
N ASN A 155 -14.42 -7.88 31.88
CA ASN A 155 -13.35 -7.05 31.32
C ASN A 155 -12.07 -7.84 31.03
N GLN A 156 -11.76 -8.83 31.83
CA GLN A 156 -10.58 -9.67 31.62
C GLN A 156 -10.71 -10.57 30.38
N GLU A 157 -11.90 -11.12 30.14
CA GLU A 157 -12.17 -11.87 28.93
C GLU A 157 -12.15 -10.99 27.68
N VAL A 158 -12.71 -9.79 27.77
CA VAL A 158 -12.63 -8.79 26.69
C VAL A 158 -11.18 -8.41 26.38
N ALA A 159 -10.34 -8.27 27.41
CA ALA A 159 -8.92 -8.02 27.23
C ALA A 159 -8.22 -9.20 26.52
N GLU A 160 -8.51 -10.42 26.88
CA GLU A 160 -7.96 -11.59 26.16
C GLU A 160 -8.44 -11.63 24.69
N MET A 161 -9.71 -11.33 24.45
CA MET A 161 -10.27 -11.24 23.08
C MET A 161 -9.55 -10.18 22.24
N LEU A 162 -9.37 -8.98 22.78
CA LEU A 162 -8.63 -7.91 22.11
C LEU A 162 -7.16 -8.29 21.90
N GLY A 163 -6.55 -8.96 22.84
CA GLY A 163 -5.21 -9.52 22.70
C GLY A 163 -5.10 -10.52 21.55
N GLY A 164 -6.08 -11.43 21.41
CA GLY A 164 -6.17 -12.35 20.29
C GLY A 164 -6.27 -11.61 18.94
N TYR A 165 -7.14 -10.60 18.87
CA TYR A 165 -7.26 -9.73 17.70
C TYR A 165 -5.92 -9.04 17.34
N MET A 166 -5.24 -8.43 18.31
CA MET A 166 -3.96 -7.76 18.12
C MET A 166 -2.87 -8.72 17.62
N ALA A 167 -2.83 -9.95 18.17
CA ALA A 167 -1.92 -10.98 17.70
C ALA A 167 -2.18 -11.33 16.22
N GLY A 168 -3.44 -11.53 15.83
CA GLY A 168 -3.84 -11.80 14.46
C GLY A 168 -3.46 -10.66 13.50
N VAL A 169 -3.76 -9.42 13.86
CA VAL A 169 -3.40 -8.21 13.06
C VAL A 169 -1.89 -8.12 12.91
N THR A 170 -1.12 -8.31 13.98
CA THR A 170 0.34 -8.16 13.95
C THR A 170 0.98 -9.20 13.03
N VAL A 171 0.67 -10.49 13.21
CA VAL A 171 1.26 -11.56 12.41
C VAL A 171 0.87 -11.42 10.93
N SER A 172 -0.42 -11.32 10.66
CA SER A 172 -0.91 -11.18 9.28
C SER A 172 -0.43 -9.88 8.64
N GLY A 173 -0.44 -8.77 9.37
CA GLY A 173 -0.04 -7.46 8.87
C GLY A 173 1.44 -7.41 8.50
N VAL A 174 2.33 -7.96 9.32
CA VAL A 174 3.77 -8.01 9.01
C VAL A 174 4.03 -8.87 7.78
N LEU A 175 3.47 -10.08 7.73
CA LEU A 175 3.67 -10.98 6.58
C LEU A 175 3.11 -10.38 5.29
N TRP A 176 1.92 -9.79 5.35
CA TRP A 176 1.28 -9.16 4.21
C TRP A 176 2.04 -7.92 3.72
N ALA A 177 2.53 -7.09 4.65
CA ALA A 177 3.34 -5.91 4.31
C ALA A 177 4.66 -6.30 3.64
N ILE A 178 5.37 -7.32 4.12
CA ILE A 178 6.59 -7.84 3.51
C ILE A 178 6.28 -8.37 2.10
N PHE A 179 5.22 -9.15 1.96
CA PHE A 179 4.78 -9.68 0.66
C PHE A 179 4.52 -8.55 -0.34
N GLN A 180 3.69 -7.58 0.02
CA GLN A 180 3.34 -6.47 -0.86
C GLN A 180 4.55 -5.59 -1.21
N ASN A 181 5.45 -5.36 -0.25
CA ASN A 181 6.67 -4.60 -0.49
C ASN A 181 7.57 -5.27 -1.53
N ASN A 182 7.79 -6.57 -1.38
CA ASN A 182 8.65 -7.33 -2.27
C ASN A 182 8.00 -7.56 -3.64
N ALA A 183 6.74 -7.99 -3.66
CA ALA A 183 5.99 -8.22 -4.89
C ALA A 183 5.81 -6.92 -5.69
N GLY A 184 5.43 -5.82 -5.03
CA GLY A 184 5.24 -4.53 -5.68
C GLY A 184 6.52 -3.98 -6.31
N GLY A 185 7.64 -4.05 -5.59
CA GLY A 185 8.95 -3.64 -6.12
C GLY A 185 9.40 -4.48 -7.31
N ALA A 186 9.26 -5.81 -7.21
CA ALA A 186 9.62 -6.72 -8.28
C ALA A 186 8.74 -6.52 -9.52
N TRP A 187 7.44 -6.34 -9.32
CA TRP A 187 6.47 -6.14 -10.41
C TRP A 187 6.69 -4.83 -11.17
N ASP A 188 6.94 -3.74 -10.44
CA ASP A 188 7.25 -2.45 -11.07
C ASP A 188 8.58 -2.48 -11.84
N ASN A 189 9.59 -3.18 -11.33
CA ASN A 189 10.84 -3.40 -12.06
C ASN A 189 10.64 -4.29 -13.30
N ALA A 190 9.82 -5.33 -13.21
CA ALA A 190 9.46 -6.16 -14.37
C ALA A 190 8.78 -5.33 -15.47
N LYS A 191 7.81 -4.49 -15.10
CA LYS A 191 7.17 -3.55 -16.03
C LYS A 191 8.19 -2.60 -16.68
N LYS A 192 9.11 -2.02 -15.90
CA LYS A 192 10.13 -1.11 -16.40
C LYS A 192 11.16 -1.79 -17.30
N SER A 193 11.40 -3.10 -17.17
CA SER A 193 12.31 -3.81 -18.05
C SER A 193 11.88 -3.74 -19.52
N PHE A 194 10.60 -3.67 -19.82
CA PHE A 194 10.08 -3.49 -21.18
C PHE A 194 10.41 -2.14 -21.81
N GLU A 195 10.79 -1.15 -21.03
CA GLU A 195 11.22 0.14 -21.55
C GLU A 195 12.59 0.04 -22.22
N ALA A 196 13.46 -0.81 -21.68
CA ALA A 196 14.76 -1.13 -22.27
C ALA A 196 14.65 -2.21 -23.38
N GLY A 197 13.59 -2.99 -23.39
CA GLY A 197 13.37 -4.15 -24.26
C GLY A 197 13.70 -5.45 -23.54
N VAL A 198 12.79 -6.42 -23.65
CA VAL A 198 12.93 -7.77 -23.11
C VAL A 198 12.78 -8.78 -24.23
N GLU A 199 13.68 -9.73 -24.32
CA GLU A 199 13.59 -10.84 -25.25
C GLU A 199 12.63 -11.90 -24.67
N ILE A 200 11.55 -12.19 -25.41
CA ILE A 200 10.58 -13.22 -25.06
C ILE A 200 10.46 -14.16 -26.27
N ASN A 201 10.75 -15.44 -26.07
CA ASN A 201 10.69 -16.45 -27.12
C ASN A 201 11.51 -16.11 -28.38
N GLY A 202 12.64 -15.43 -28.24
CA GLY A 202 13.49 -15.03 -29.35
C GLY A 202 13.10 -13.72 -30.05
N GLU A 203 12.04 -13.05 -29.57
CA GLU A 203 11.61 -11.75 -30.08
C GLU A 203 11.78 -10.63 -29.04
N MET A 204 12.36 -9.50 -29.47
CA MET A 204 12.48 -8.33 -28.61
C MET A 204 11.14 -7.63 -28.44
N THR A 205 10.68 -7.54 -27.21
CA THR A 205 9.42 -6.88 -26.84
C THR A 205 9.68 -5.58 -26.09
N TYR A 206 8.93 -4.54 -26.42
CA TYR A 206 9.12 -3.21 -25.89
C TYR A 206 7.84 -2.67 -25.22
N LYS A 207 7.95 -1.49 -24.63
CA LYS A 207 6.83 -0.74 -24.06
C LYS A 207 5.68 -0.62 -25.07
N GLY A 208 4.48 -0.97 -24.62
CA GLY A 208 3.26 -1.00 -25.45
C GLY A 208 2.94 -2.33 -26.10
N SER A 209 3.83 -3.34 -26.02
CA SER A 209 3.54 -4.72 -26.43
C SER A 209 2.47 -5.37 -25.55
N GLU A 210 1.90 -6.49 -26.00
CA GLU A 210 0.94 -7.26 -25.20
C GLU A 210 1.59 -7.79 -23.91
N ALA A 211 2.85 -8.22 -23.95
CA ALA A 211 3.60 -8.62 -22.78
C ALA A 211 3.79 -7.46 -21.78
N HIS A 212 4.09 -6.25 -22.27
CA HIS A 212 4.14 -5.06 -21.42
C HIS A 212 2.77 -4.76 -20.81
N LYS A 213 1.69 -4.81 -21.57
CA LYS A 213 0.33 -4.61 -21.03
C LYS A 213 0.00 -5.62 -19.95
N ALA A 214 0.32 -6.90 -20.16
CA ALA A 214 0.14 -7.94 -19.15
C ALA A 214 0.95 -7.69 -17.86
N SER A 215 2.12 -7.04 -17.96
CA SER A 215 2.93 -6.67 -16.79
C SER A 215 2.41 -5.44 -16.04
N VAL A 216 1.43 -4.72 -16.58
CA VAL A 216 0.82 -3.52 -15.97
C VAL A 216 -0.51 -3.85 -15.29
N THR A 217 -1.12 -5.00 -15.64
CA THR A 217 -2.38 -5.47 -15.06
C THR A 217 -2.16 -6.17 -13.74
#